data_5103344dd12a2d0b894ee2cdf553a2d1
#
_entry.id   5103344dd12a2d0b894ee2cdf553a2d1
#
_cell.length_a   1.000
_cell.length_b   1.000
_cell.length_c   1.000
_cell.angle_alpha   90.00
_cell.angle_beta   90.00
_cell.angle_gamma   90.00
#
_symmetry.space_group_name_H-M   'P 1'
#
loop_
_entity.id
_entity.type
_entity.pdbx_description
1 polymer ?
#
loop_
_entity_poly.entity_id
_entity_poly.type
_entity_poly.pdbx_seq_one_letter_code
_entity_poly.pdbx_strand_id
1 'polypeptide(L)'
;MPAMATWDEVTLAAPELAAAVRQRFDAHKHKALATLRQDGSPRISGTEVSFRDGELWLGMMDQSLKALDLRRDPRLALHSPMLDAEMAEGDAKVAGRAIEVTDPATKQAQMTGGEPPDPFHLFRVDVTELVRITLGGDPPDHLVIESWHEGAGLKRVERR
;
A
#
# COMPACT_ATOMS: atom_id res chain seq x y z
N MET A 1 6.87 3.38 21.25
CA MET A 1 6.76 2.72 19.94
C MET A 1 5.43 3.12 19.33
N PRO A 2 5.38 3.65 18.15
CA PRO A 2 4.11 3.78 17.47
C PRO A 2 3.50 2.40 17.34
N ALA A 3 2.20 2.29 17.56
CA ALA A 3 1.48 1.05 17.38
C ALA A 3 1.63 0.61 15.92
N MET A 4 1.97 -0.65 15.69
CA MET A 4 2.11 -1.19 14.34
C MET A 4 0.73 -1.65 13.88
N ALA A 5 0.18 -0.99 12.88
CA ALA A 5 -1.14 -1.33 12.37
C ALA A 5 -1.04 -2.35 11.23
N THR A 6 -1.44 -3.58 11.52
CA THR A 6 -1.62 -4.61 10.50
C THR A 6 -2.80 -4.24 9.59
N TRP A 7 -2.91 -4.90 8.44
CA TRP A 7 -4.06 -4.69 7.57
C TRP A 7 -5.39 -5.03 8.28
N ASP A 8 -5.41 -6.09 9.11
CA ASP A 8 -6.59 -6.44 9.87
C ASP A 8 -6.97 -5.38 10.90
N GLU A 9 -5.99 -4.81 11.60
CA GLU A 9 -6.25 -3.72 12.56
C GLU A 9 -6.83 -2.49 11.86
N VAL A 10 -6.30 -2.12 10.70
CA VAL A 10 -6.85 -1.02 9.90
C VAL A 10 -8.25 -1.34 9.39
N THR A 11 -8.50 -2.59 9.00
CA THR A 11 -9.82 -3.04 8.56
C THR A 11 -10.84 -2.94 9.69
N LEU A 12 -10.45 -3.26 10.93
CA LEU A 12 -11.32 -3.08 12.10
C LEU A 12 -11.59 -1.60 12.40
N ALA A 13 -10.57 -0.75 12.24
CA ALA A 13 -10.69 0.69 12.53
C ALA A 13 -11.48 1.45 11.46
N ALA A 14 -11.37 1.04 10.18
CA ALA A 14 -11.97 1.72 9.04
C ALA A 14 -12.46 0.71 7.99
N PRO A 15 -13.50 -0.10 8.30
CA PRO A 15 -13.86 -1.26 7.48
C PRO A 15 -14.30 -0.90 6.06
N GLU A 16 -15.08 0.15 5.88
CA GLU A 16 -15.56 0.56 4.55
C GLU A 16 -14.41 1.13 3.70
N LEU A 17 -13.57 1.96 4.29
CA LEU A 17 -12.41 2.54 3.60
C LEU A 17 -11.40 1.45 3.24
N ALA A 18 -11.08 0.54 4.16
CA ALA A 18 -10.16 -0.56 3.90
C ALA A 18 -10.67 -1.48 2.78
N ALA A 19 -11.96 -1.80 2.77
CA ALA A 19 -12.56 -2.61 1.70
C ALA A 19 -12.46 -1.91 0.34
N ALA A 20 -12.76 -0.61 0.28
CA ALA A 20 -12.68 0.18 -0.94
C ALA A 20 -11.24 0.28 -1.46
N VAL A 21 -10.28 0.53 -0.57
CA VAL A 21 -8.85 0.57 -0.92
C VAL A 21 -8.38 -0.77 -1.45
N ARG A 22 -8.70 -1.86 -0.77
CA ARG A 22 -8.35 -3.21 -1.22
C ARG A 22 -8.92 -3.52 -2.60
N GLN A 23 -10.18 -3.18 -2.83
CA GLN A 23 -10.84 -3.38 -4.13
C GLN A 23 -10.07 -2.66 -5.26
N ARG A 24 -9.63 -1.42 -5.03
CA ARG A 24 -8.85 -0.69 -6.02
C ARG A 24 -7.47 -1.30 -6.25
N PHE A 25 -6.82 -1.80 -5.22
CA PHE A 25 -5.54 -2.50 -5.33
C PHE A 25 -5.67 -3.85 -6.03
N ASP A 26 -6.73 -4.59 -5.79
CA ASP A 26 -6.97 -5.89 -6.42
C ASP A 26 -7.44 -5.79 -7.88
N ALA A 27 -7.83 -4.61 -8.36
CA ALA A 27 -8.32 -4.40 -9.71
C ALA A 27 -7.28 -4.71 -10.79
N HIS A 28 -5.99 -4.61 -10.46
CA HIS A 28 -4.89 -4.89 -11.37
C HIS A 28 -3.66 -5.40 -10.64
N LYS A 29 -2.84 -6.19 -11.34
CA LYS A 29 -1.66 -6.83 -10.79
C LYS A 29 -0.59 -5.81 -10.34
N HIS A 30 -0.30 -4.80 -11.16
CA HIS A 30 0.80 -3.86 -10.92
C HIS A 30 0.32 -2.57 -10.25
N LYS A 31 1.05 -2.15 -9.23
CA LYS A 31 0.85 -0.91 -8.46
C LYS A 31 2.11 -0.06 -8.54
N ALA A 32 1.99 1.22 -8.22
CA ALA A 32 3.14 2.11 -8.06
C ALA A 32 3.58 2.15 -6.60
N LEU A 33 4.88 2.01 -6.37
CA LEU A 33 5.51 2.06 -5.06
C LEU A 33 6.50 3.23 -5.03
N ALA A 34 6.39 4.07 -4.02
CA ALA A 34 7.36 5.11 -3.72
C ALA A 34 8.24 4.68 -2.55
N THR A 35 9.55 4.83 -2.71
CA THR A 35 10.56 4.62 -1.68
C THR A 35 11.52 5.80 -1.67
N LEU A 36 12.43 5.86 -0.69
CA LEU A 36 13.40 6.93 -0.56
C LEU A 36 14.81 6.43 -0.88
N ARG A 37 15.48 7.11 -1.81
CA ARG A 37 16.88 6.84 -2.15
C ARG A 37 17.80 7.25 -1.00
N GLN A 38 19.07 6.90 -1.10
CA GLN A 38 20.07 7.21 -0.08
C GLN A 38 20.20 8.72 0.20
N ASP A 39 20.02 9.56 -0.82
CA ASP A 39 20.05 11.01 -0.69
C ASP A 39 18.71 11.63 -0.25
N GLY A 40 17.71 10.81 0.04
CA GLY A 40 16.38 11.25 0.45
C GLY A 40 15.44 11.57 -0.72
N SER A 41 15.92 11.51 -1.98
CA SER A 41 15.05 11.75 -3.13
C SER A 41 14.08 10.58 -3.35
N PRO A 42 12.86 10.83 -3.85
CA PRO A 42 11.88 9.78 -4.08
C PRO A 42 12.24 8.90 -5.27
N ARG A 43 11.94 7.61 -5.14
CA ARG A 43 11.97 6.62 -6.23
C ARG A 43 10.57 6.09 -6.44
N ILE A 44 10.16 5.95 -7.69
CA ILE A 44 8.93 5.25 -8.08
C ILE A 44 9.30 3.96 -8.78
N SER A 45 8.64 2.88 -8.39
CA SER A 45 8.83 1.54 -8.97
C SER A 45 7.47 0.87 -9.17
N GLY A 46 7.41 -0.06 -10.12
CA GLY A 46 6.30 -1.01 -10.20
C GLY A 46 6.45 -2.07 -9.11
N THR A 47 5.34 -2.53 -8.56
CA THR A 47 5.31 -3.60 -7.57
C THR A 47 4.00 -4.36 -7.61
N GLU A 48 4.01 -5.57 -7.07
CA GLU A 48 2.81 -6.35 -6.79
C GLU A 48 2.57 -6.34 -5.29
N VAL A 49 1.32 -6.39 -4.88
CA VAL A 49 0.95 -6.51 -3.47
C VAL A 49 0.01 -7.70 -3.28
N SER A 50 0.03 -8.29 -2.09
CA SER A 50 -0.95 -9.29 -1.71
C SER A 50 -1.47 -9.02 -0.31
N PHE A 51 -2.77 -9.28 -0.11
CA PHE A 51 -3.43 -9.19 1.18
C PHE A 51 -3.69 -10.61 1.67
N ARG A 52 -2.96 -11.05 2.66
CA ARG A 52 -3.04 -12.42 3.19
C ARG A 52 -2.76 -12.46 4.67
N ASP A 53 -3.46 -13.34 5.37
CA ASP A 53 -3.26 -13.57 6.81
C ASP A 53 -3.26 -12.29 7.64
N GLY A 54 -4.17 -11.35 7.28
CA GLY A 54 -4.33 -10.10 8.00
C GLY A 54 -3.25 -9.06 7.76
N GLU A 55 -2.38 -9.27 6.76
CA GLU A 55 -1.24 -8.42 6.45
C GLU A 55 -1.23 -8.00 4.98
N LEU A 56 -0.57 -6.90 4.71
CA LEU A 56 -0.24 -6.45 3.35
C LEU A 56 1.21 -6.80 3.07
N TRP A 57 1.44 -7.56 1.99
CA TRP A 57 2.75 -8.11 1.64
C TRP A 57 3.31 -7.55 0.34
N LEU A 58 4.64 -7.37 0.31
CA LEU A 58 5.40 -6.99 -0.89
C LEU A 58 6.52 -8.01 -1.11
N GLY A 59 6.57 -8.63 -2.29
CA GLY A 59 7.67 -9.46 -2.72
C GLY A 59 8.55 -8.71 -3.72
N MET A 60 9.88 -8.81 -3.59
CA MET A 60 10.83 -8.07 -4.42
C MET A 60 12.02 -8.96 -4.81
N MET A 61 12.51 -8.77 -6.03
CA MET A 61 13.71 -9.46 -6.49
C MET A 61 14.91 -9.12 -5.61
N ASP A 62 15.80 -10.11 -5.45
CA ASP A 62 17.02 -9.94 -4.68
C ASP A 62 17.83 -8.73 -5.17
N GLN A 63 18.36 -7.95 -4.24
CA GLN A 63 19.16 -6.76 -4.47
C GLN A 63 18.48 -5.68 -5.32
N SER A 64 17.15 -5.72 -5.50
CA SER A 64 16.45 -4.64 -6.18
C SER A 64 16.63 -3.32 -5.42
N LEU A 65 16.74 -2.21 -6.14
CA LEU A 65 17.01 -0.90 -5.51
C LEU A 65 15.89 -0.49 -4.55
N LYS A 66 14.64 -0.80 -4.87
CA LYS A 66 13.51 -0.54 -3.96
C LYS A 66 13.62 -1.33 -2.65
N ALA A 67 14.10 -2.58 -2.70
CA ALA A 67 14.32 -3.37 -1.51
C ALA A 67 15.45 -2.81 -0.65
N LEU A 68 16.55 -2.38 -1.27
CA LEU A 68 17.66 -1.74 -0.57
C LEU A 68 17.25 -0.38 0.03
N ASP A 69 16.41 0.38 -0.67
CA ASP A 69 15.81 1.60 -0.14
C ASP A 69 15.04 1.30 1.16
N LEU A 70 14.16 0.31 1.14
CA LEU A 70 13.31 -0.05 2.29
C LEU A 70 14.10 -0.61 3.47
N ARG A 71 15.23 -1.25 3.22
CA ARG A 71 16.16 -1.66 4.30
C ARG A 71 16.79 -0.47 5.00
N ARG A 72 17.12 0.56 4.24
CA ARG A 72 17.75 1.77 4.77
C ARG A 72 16.74 2.71 5.41
N ASP A 73 15.59 2.89 4.77
CA ASP A 73 14.50 3.75 5.24
C ASP A 73 13.16 3.03 4.94
N PRO A 74 12.45 2.55 5.97
CA PRO A 74 11.28 1.70 5.76
C PRO A 74 10.05 2.44 5.27
N ARG A 75 10.07 3.77 5.19
CA ARG A 75 8.91 4.56 4.73
C ARG A 75 8.58 4.27 3.28
N LEU A 76 7.30 4.05 3.01
CA LEU A 76 6.80 3.78 1.67
C LEU A 76 5.42 4.39 1.46
N ALA A 77 5.06 4.56 0.19
CA ALA A 77 3.70 4.84 -0.24
C ALA A 77 3.37 4.01 -1.47
N LEU A 78 2.12 3.57 -1.55
CA LEU A 78 1.58 2.79 -2.66
C LEU A 78 0.42 3.54 -3.29
N HIS A 79 0.30 3.46 -4.61
CA HIS A 79 -0.85 3.98 -5.36
C HIS A 79 -1.49 2.84 -6.14
N SER A 80 -2.83 2.80 -6.13
CA SER A 80 -3.60 1.87 -6.93
C SER A 80 -3.35 2.08 -8.44
N PRO A 81 -3.64 1.07 -9.28
CA PRO A 81 -3.52 1.23 -10.73
C PRO A 81 -4.39 2.39 -11.24
N MET A 82 -3.81 3.25 -12.08
CA MET A 82 -4.48 4.39 -12.71
C MET A 82 -4.92 3.99 -14.12
N LEU A 83 -6.01 3.25 -14.20
CA LEU A 83 -6.48 2.64 -15.45
C LEU A 83 -7.74 3.28 -16.01
N ASP A 84 -8.42 4.08 -15.20
CA ASP A 84 -9.68 4.69 -15.52
C ASP A 84 -9.48 6.19 -15.73
N ALA A 85 -9.54 6.61 -16.99
CA ALA A 85 -9.36 8.02 -17.35
C ALA A 85 -10.41 8.95 -16.71
N GLU A 86 -11.58 8.41 -16.38
CA GLU A 86 -12.68 9.18 -15.80
C GLU A 86 -12.78 9.07 -14.29
N MET A 87 -11.91 8.28 -13.67
CA MET A 87 -11.90 8.02 -12.22
C MET A 87 -13.27 7.55 -11.67
N ALA A 88 -14.01 6.77 -12.44
CA ALA A 88 -15.35 6.32 -12.05
C ALA A 88 -15.32 5.53 -10.72
N GLU A 89 -14.29 4.72 -10.52
CA GLU A 89 -14.08 3.93 -9.31
C GLU A 89 -13.15 4.61 -8.28
N GLY A 90 -12.56 5.76 -8.65
CA GLY A 90 -11.64 6.50 -7.80
C GLY A 90 -10.23 5.93 -7.74
N ASP A 91 -9.39 6.58 -6.95
CA ASP A 91 -8.02 6.18 -6.65
C ASP A 91 -7.88 5.78 -5.18
N ALA A 92 -6.92 4.91 -4.89
CA ALA A 92 -6.58 4.53 -3.53
C ALA A 92 -5.08 4.62 -3.29
N LYS A 93 -4.72 5.02 -2.07
CA LYS A 93 -3.32 5.10 -1.63
C LYS A 93 -3.17 4.46 -0.27
N VAL A 94 -2.00 3.84 -0.06
CA VAL A 94 -1.58 3.29 1.23
C VAL A 94 -0.20 3.84 1.53
N ALA A 95 0.01 4.35 2.73
CA ALA A 95 1.34 4.67 3.23
C ALA A 95 1.63 3.86 4.49
N GLY A 96 2.90 3.62 4.75
CA GLY A 96 3.33 2.85 5.90
C GLY A 96 4.83 2.64 5.95
N ARG A 97 5.22 1.63 6.72
CA ARG A 97 6.61 1.22 6.89
C ARG A 97 6.76 -0.25 6.52
N ALA A 98 7.80 -0.55 5.77
CA ALA A 98 8.14 -1.92 5.41
C ALA A 98 8.91 -2.61 6.54
N ILE A 99 8.51 -3.84 6.84
CA ILE A 99 9.21 -4.70 7.80
C ILE A 99 9.65 -5.94 7.05
N GLU A 100 10.96 -6.12 6.88
CA GLU A 100 11.47 -7.29 6.17
C GLU A 100 11.30 -8.56 7.00
N VAL A 101 10.75 -9.57 6.36
CA VAL A 101 10.59 -10.90 6.93
C VAL A 101 11.69 -11.79 6.36
N THR A 102 12.60 -12.23 7.22
CA THR A 102 13.75 -13.05 6.86
C THR A 102 13.64 -14.50 7.30
N ASP A 103 12.68 -14.80 8.18
CA ASP A 103 12.44 -16.16 8.65
C ASP A 103 12.02 -17.08 7.50
N PRO A 104 12.79 -18.16 7.20
CA PRO A 104 12.50 -19.03 6.06
C PRO A 104 11.12 -19.68 6.13
N ALA A 105 10.65 -20.08 7.31
CA ALA A 105 9.35 -20.72 7.46
C ALA A 105 8.21 -19.74 7.14
N THR A 106 8.31 -18.50 7.62
CA THR A 106 7.32 -17.45 7.31
C THR A 106 7.34 -17.09 5.83
N LYS A 107 8.52 -16.94 5.23
CA LYS A 107 8.64 -16.70 3.78
C LYS A 107 7.98 -17.83 2.99
N GLN A 108 8.26 -19.08 3.33
CA GLN A 108 7.66 -20.25 2.67
C GLN A 108 6.13 -20.24 2.80
N ALA A 109 5.60 -19.94 3.99
CA ALA A 109 4.17 -19.90 4.24
C ALA A 109 3.44 -18.82 3.42
N GLN A 110 4.13 -17.73 3.06
CA GLN A 110 3.56 -16.64 2.29
C GLN A 110 3.75 -16.78 0.78
N MET A 111 4.42 -17.83 0.31
CA MET A 111 4.60 -18.07 -1.13
C MET A 111 3.28 -18.41 -1.82
N THR A 112 3.03 -17.74 -2.94
CA THR A 112 1.82 -17.90 -3.75
C THR A 112 2.08 -18.59 -5.09
N GLY A 113 3.36 -18.79 -5.44
CA GLY A 113 3.80 -19.32 -6.73
C GLY A 113 4.07 -18.24 -7.78
N GLY A 114 3.84 -16.96 -7.43
CA GLY A 114 4.15 -15.82 -8.31
C GLY A 114 5.33 -14.98 -7.83
N GLU A 115 6.04 -15.44 -6.81
CA GLU A 115 7.18 -14.73 -6.24
C GLU A 115 8.38 -14.71 -7.20
N PRO A 116 9.27 -13.72 -7.05
CA PRO A 116 10.57 -13.74 -7.72
C PRO A 116 11.35 -15.03 -7.38
N PRO A 117 12.30 -15.43 -8.23
CA PRO A 117 13.18 -16.54 -7.89
C PRO A 117 13.89 -16.34 -6.54
N ASP A 118 14.07 -17.41 -5.79
CA ASP A 118 14.83 -17.37 -4.54
C ASP A 118 16.34 -17.19 -4.84
N PRO A 119 17.06 -16.31 -4.11
CA PRO A 119 16.59 -15.49 -3.00
C PRO A 119 15.73 -14.30 -3.44
N PHE A 120 14.79 -13.91 -2.60
CA PHE A 120 13.95 -12.72 -2.81
C PHE A 120 13.70 -12.03 -1.46
N HIS A 121 13.31 -10.74 -1.53
CA HIS A 121 12.93 -9.99 -0.35
C HIS A 121 11.42 -10.08 -0.14
N LEU A 122 11.01 -10.33 1.09
CA LEU A 122 9.60 -10.27 1.51
C LEU A 122 9.45 -9.23 2.62
N PHE A 123 8.54 -8.29 2.41
CA PHE A 123 8.19 -7.28 3.41
C PHE A 123 6.70 -7.38 3.75
N ARG A 124 6.36 -7.21 5.01
CA ARG A 124 5.00 -6.84 5.41
C ARG A 124 4.94 -5.33 5.62
N VAL A 125 3.78 -4.75 5.44
CA VAL A 125 3.58 -3.31 5.57
C VAL A 125 2.83 -3.00 6.86
N ASP A 126 3.47 -2.23 7.73
CA ASP A 126 2.86 -1.57 8.85
C ASP A 126 2.16 -0.30 8.34
N VAL A 127 0.84 -0.32 8.31
CA VAL A 127 0.03 0.73 7.66
C VAL A 127 -0.11 1.93 8.58
N THR A 128 0.19 3.12 8.07
CA THR A 128 0.04 4.40 8.78
C THR A 128 -1.05 5.27 8.18
N GLU A 129 -1.39 5.06 6.91
CA GLU A 129 -2.38 5.89 6.21
C GLU A 129 -3.10 5.08 5.12
N LEU A 130 -4.41 5.25 5.06
CA LEU A 130 -5.23 4.89 3.89
C LEU A 130 -5.88 6.14 3.33
N VAL A 131 -5.97 6.23 2.01
CA VAL A 131 -6.67 7.32 1.31
C VAL A 131 -7.48 6.75 0.16
N ARG A 132 -8.72 7.22 0.05
CA ARG A 132 -9.57 7.03 -1.13
C ARG A 132 -9.92 8.39 -1.70
N ILE A 133 -9.78 8.56 -3.02
CA ILE A 133 -10.15 9.79 -3.72
C ILE A 133 -11.21 9.43 -4.75
N THR A 134 -12.37 10.07 -4.66
CA THR A 134 -13.48 9.90 -5.60
C THR A 134 -13.94 11.25 -6.12
N LEU A 135 -14.72 11.22 -7.19
CA LEU A 135 -15.36 12.43 -7.71
C LEU A 135 -16.73 12.58 -7.06
N GLY A 136 -17.06 13.80 -6.66
CA GLY A 136 -18.37 14.16 -6.12
C GLY A 136 -19.10 15.12 -7.05
N GLY A 137 -20.44 15.19 -6.88
CA GLY A 137 -21.31 16.02 -7.71
C GLY A 137 -21.91 15.28 -8.90
N ASP A 138 -22.97 15.83 -9.46
CA ASP A 138 -23.63 15.35 -10.68
C ASP A 138 -24.02 16.55 -11.54
N PRO A 139 -23.24 16.90 -12.62
CA PRO A 139 -21.97 16.24 -13.02
C PRO A 139 -20.84 16.44 -12.00
N PRO A 140 -19.79 15.61 -12.06
CA PRO A 140 -18.68 15.71 -11.10
C PRO A 140 -17.98 17.08 -11.16
N ASP A 141 -17.83 17.72 -10.01
CA ASP A 141 -17.27 19.08 -9.91
C ASP A 141 -16.26 19.27 -8.77
N HIS A 142 -16.01 18.22 -7.97
CA HIS A 142 -15.05 18.28 -6.85
C HIS A 142 -14.49 16.90 -6.51
N LEU A 143 -13.43 16.90 -5.69
CA LEU A 143 -12.84 15.67 -5.15
C LEU A 143 -13.41 15.39 -3.75
N VAL A 144 -13.71 14.13 -3.48
CA VAL A 144 -14.03 13.62 -2.16
C VAL A 144 -12.85 12.80 -1.69
N ILE A 145 -12.23 13.19 -0.58
CA ILE A 145 -11.05 12.56 -0.03
C ILE A 145 -11.41 11.96 1.33
N GLU A 146 -11.41 10.64 1.40
CA GLU A 146 -11.59 9.89 2.62
C GLU A 146 -10.23 9.32 3.05
N SER A 147 -9.87 9.50 4.31
CA SER A 147 -8.58 9.05 4.82
C SER A 147 -8.70 8.49 6.23
N TRP A 148 -7.79 7.59 6.54
CA TRP A 148 -7.53 7.11 7.88
C TRP A 148 -6.03 7.28 8.15
N HIS A 149 -5.70 7.79 9.32
CA HIS A 149 -4.33 7.90 9.80
C HIS A 149 -4.21 7.23 11.17
N GLU A 150 -3.14 6.50 11.36
CA GLU A 150 -2.80 5.94 12.67
C GLU A 150 -2.81 7.04 13.74
N GLY A 151 -3.57 6.81 14.83
CA GLY A 151 -3.68 7.76 15.94
C GLY A 151 -4.63 8.94 15.72
N ALA A 152 -5.09 9.19 14.49
CA ALA A 152 -6.01 10.29 14.17
C ALA A 152 -7.38 9.84 13.66
N GLY A 153 -7.50 8.59 13.23
CA GLY A 153 -8.78 8.02 12.79
C GLY A 153 -9.24 8.49 11.41
N LEU A 154 -10.54 8.39 11.16
CA LEU A 154 -11.18 8.70 9.89
C LEU A 154 -11.40 10.20 9.71
N LYS A 155 -11.19 10.64 8.46
CA LYS A 155 -11.46 12.03 8.04
C LYS A 155 -12.02 12.02 6.61
N ARG A 156 -12.96 12.93 6.35
CA ARG A 156 -13.51 13.17 5.01
C ARG A 156 -13.40 14.66 4.68
N VAL A 157 -12.88 14.97 3.50
CA VAL A 157 -12.68 16.33 3.00
C VAL A 157 -13.19 16.40 1.56
N GLU A 158 -13.87 17.49 1.22
CA GLU A 158 -14.24 17.81 -0.15
C GLU A 158 -13.39 18.99 -0.63
N ARG A 159 -12.84 18.86 -1.84
CA ARG A 159 -11.97 19.89 -2.44
C ARG A 159 -12.44 20.24 -3.85
N ARG A 160 -12.64 21.51 -4.08
CA ARG A 160 -12.93 22.12 -5.39
C ARG A 160 -11.70 22.75 -6.00
#